data_90e8976aff87c31f38830a1f10d84316
#
_entry.id   90e8976aff87c31f38830a1f10d84316
#
_cell.length_a   1.000
_cell.length_b   1.000
_cell.length_c   1.000
_cell.angle_alpha   90.00
_cell.angle_beta   90.00
_cell.angle_gamma   90.00
#
_symmetry.space_group_name_H-M   'P 1'
#
loop_
_entity.id
_entity.type
_entity.pdbx_description
1 polymer ?
#
loop_
_entity_poly.entity_id
_entity_poly.type
_entity_poly.pdbx_seq_one_letter_code
_entity_poly.pdbx_strand_id
1 'polypeptide(L)'
;MIEVERLAKENRFDYLLIESTGISEPVPIAQTFSFASEDGTLDLSRFSYIDTMVTVVDCFNFFKDFGTANTLADLNLGNDETDNRPIVNLLTEQLEFANVIVLNKTDLIEPKNVALLEAMIKKLNPDAQFIHAEFGKIDPLSILNTKLFDYEKAEQSAGWLKELEKEGNHAPETEEYGISSFVFRSEKPFHPERLFNYFNERFPNTVIRSKGFFWLASRPDEAQVWSQAGGSLRYEYAGHWAKEAKQELVFIGQDMDKRSEERRVGKEC
;
A
#
# COMPACT_ATOMS: atom_id res chain seq x y z
N MET A 1 -9.07 -20.75 -7.50
CA MET A 1 -10.07 -21.33 -6.56
C MET A 1 -10.32 -22.79 -6.80
N ILE A 2 -10.84 -23.22 -7.94
CA ILE A 2 -11.15 -24.65 -8.27
C ILE A 2 -9.93 -25.57 -8.05
N GLU A 3 -8.75 -25.14 -8.46
CA GLU A 3 -7.53 -25.94 -8.31
C GLU A 3 -7.10 -26.10 -6.86
N VAL A 4 -7.24 -25.07 -6.04
CA VAL A 4 -6.96 -25.14 -4.58
C VAL A 4 -7.91 -26.14 -3.91
N GLU A 5 -9.20 -26.07 -4.23
CA GLU A 5 -10.18 -27.03 -3.72
C GLU A 5 -9.86 -28.45 -4.15
N ARG A 6 -9.46 -28.65 -5.42
CA ARG A 6 -9.05 -29.96 -5.95
C ARG A 6 -7.85 -30.52 -5.16
N LEU A 7 -6.79 -29.70 -4.98
CA LEU A 7 -5.60 -30.09 -4.24
C LEU A 7 -5.91 -30.40 -2.76
N ALA A 8 -6.77 -29.59 -2.13
CA ALA A 8 -7.20 -29.84 -0.77
C ALA A 8 -7.94 -31.18 -0.61
N LYS A 9 -8.80 -31.53 -1.58
CA LYS A 9 -9.54 -32.80 -1.59
C LYS A 9 -8.67 -34.03 -1.80
N GLU A 10 -7.49 -33.87 -2.43
CA GLU A 10 -6.53 -34.99 -2.56
C GLU A 10 -5.91 -35.42 -1.23
N ASN A 11 -5.94 -34.57 -0.21
CA ASN A 11 -5.39 -34.81 1.12
C ASN A 11 -3.93 -35.34 1.10
N ARG A 12 -3.12 -34.79 0.19
CA ARG A 12 -1.72 -35.19 -0.05
C ARG A 12 -0.73 -34.11 0.34
N PHE A 13 -1.21 -32.89 0.57
CA PHE A 13 -0.40 -31.70 0.82
C PHE A 13 -0.84 -31.05 2.11
N ASP A 14 0.14 -30.75 2.97
CA ASP A 14 -0.10 -30.03 4.23
C ASP A 14 0.03 -28.52 4.04
N TYR A 15 0.67 -28.08 2.95
CA TYR A 15 0.95 -26.69 2.67
C TYR A 15 0.90 -26.41 1.15
N LEU A 16 0.36 -25.25 0.79
CA LEU A 16 0.30 -24.77 -0.59
C LEU A 16 1.00 -23.42 -0.67
N LEU A 17 2.04 -23.34 -1.49
CA LEU A 17 2.70 -22.08 -1.83
C LEU A 17 2.17 -21.59 -3.17
N ILE A 18 1.66 -20.35 -3.18
CA ILE A 18 1.12 -19.71 -4.36
C ILE A 18 2.03 -18.53 -4.73
N GLU A 19 2.65 -18.61 -5.90
CA GLU A 19 3.36 -17.47 -6.48
C GLU A 19 2.41 -16.73 -7.42
N SER A 20 2.14 -15.49 -7.09
CA SER A 20 1.38 -14.58 -7.95
C SER A 20 2.32 -13.84 -8.91
N THR A 21 1.77 -13.31 -10.00
CA THR A 21 2.52 -12.39 -10.86
C THR A 21 2.90 -11.13 -10.10
N GLY A 22 4.01 -10.48 -10.46
CA GLY A 22 4.49 -9.26 -9.80
C GLY A 22 3.52 -8.07 -9.85
N ILE A 23 2.43 -8.19 -10.60
CA ILE A 23 1.37 -7.18 -10.76
C ILE A 23 0.04 -7.58 -10.11
N SER A 24 0.03 -8.61 -9.27
CA SER A 24 -1.19 -9.08 -8.61
C SER A 24 -1.57 -8.17 -7.44
N GLU A 25 -2.88 -7.98 -7.28
CA GLU A 25 -3.46 -7.27 -6.13
C GLU A 25 -3.62 -8.24 -4.96
N PRO A 26 -3.04 -7.97 -3.78
CA PRO A 26 -3.06 -8.92 -2.66
C PRO A 26 -4.44 -9.04 -2.01
N VAL A 27 -5.21 -7.95 -1.95
CA VAL A 27 -6.51 -7.92 -1.27
C VAL A 27 -7.53 -8.89 -1.88
N PRO A 28 -7.79 -8.90 -3.20
CA PRO A 28 -8.70 -9.86 -3.83
C PRO A 28 -8.28 -11.32 -3.62
N ILE A 29 -6.97 -11.59 -3.59
CA ILE A 29 -6.45 -12.93 -3.30
C ILE A 29 -6.81 -13.31 -1.87
N ALA A 30 -6.53 -12.45 -0.91
CA ALA A 30 -6.82 -12.70 0.50
C ALA A 30 -8.32 -12.89 0.75
N GLN A 31 -9.18 -12.07 0.13
CA GLN A 31 -10.63 -12.21 0.20
C GLN A 31 -11.11 -13.57 -0.31
N THR A 32 -10.52 -14.07 -1.40
CA THR A 32 -10.83 -15.37 -1.97
C THR A 32 -10.64 -16.54 -0.99
N PHE A 33 -9.65 -16.43 -0.11
CA PHE A 33 -9.35 -17.47 0.90
C PHE A 33 -10.07 -17.23 2.23
N SER A 34 -10.52 -16.00 2.50
CA SER A 34 -11.13 -15.64 3.78
C SER A 34 -12.66 -15.72 3.76
N PHE A 35 -13.28 -15.62 2.59
CA PHE A 35 -14.73 -15.54 2.44
C PHE A 35 -15.24 -16.55 1.41
N ALA A 36 -16.50 -16.93 1.56
CA ALA A 36 -17.21 -17.68 0.53
C ALA A 36 -17.42 -16.82 -0.72
N SER A 37 -17.50 -17.45 -1.91
CA SER A 37 -17.91 -16.79 -3.14
C SER A 37 -19.31 -16.20 -2.99
N GLU A 38 -19.61 -15.11 -3.73
CA GLU A 38 -20.92 -14.42 -3.66
C GLU A 38 -22.12 -15.35 -3.93
N ASP A 39 -21.94 -16.33 -4.81
CA ASP A 39 -22.95 -17.34 -5.12
C ASP A 39 -22.99 -18.52 -4.13
N GLY A 40 -22.09 -18.54 -3.13
CA GLY A 40 -21.98 -19.58 -2.11
C GLY A 40 -21.54 -20.94 -2.64
N THR A 41 -21.12 -21.04 -3.91
CA THR A 41 -20.75 -22.32 -4.52
C THR A 41 -19.37 -22.81 -4.08
N LEU A 42 -18.48 -21.88 -3.72
CA LEU A 42 -17.12 -22.18 -3.32
C LEU A 42 -16.74 -21.39 -2.06
N ASP A 43 -16.24 -22.12 -1.08
CA ASP A 43 -15.76 -21.57 0.18
C ASP A 43 -14.43 -22.23 0.55
N LEU A 44 -13.32 -21.56 0.20
CA LEU A 44 -11.98 -22.06 0.48
C LEU A 44 -11.63 -22.04 1.96
N SER A 45 -12.26 -21.19 2.75
CA SER A 45 -12.02 -21.09 4.20
C SER A 45 -12.32 -22.39 4.95
N ARG A 46 -13.10 -23.29 4.32
CA ARG A 46 -13.47 -24.59 4.89
C ARG A 46 -12.33 -25.64 4.84
N PHE A 47 -11.33 -25.44 3.98
CA PHE A 47 -10.24 -26.43 3.81
C PHE A 47 -8.85 -25.81 3.88
N SER A 48 -8.73 -24.51 3.83
CA SER A 48 -7.46 -23.81 3.86
C SER A 48 -7.57 -22.46 4.53
N TYR A 49 -6.47 -21.95 5.01
CA TYR A 49 -6.36 -20.57 5.51
C TYR A 49 -5.04 -19.98 4.99
N ILE A 50 -4.99 -18.68 4.88
CA ILE A 50 -3.73 -18.01 4.56
C ILE A 50 -2.86 -18.01 5.81
N ASP A 51 -1.66 -18.52 5.68
CA ASP A 51 -0.67 -18.51 6.74
C ASP A 51 0.13 -17.21 6.75
N THR A 52 0.56 -16.76 5.58
CA THR A 52 1.44 -15.59 5.42
C THR A 52 1.29 -14.97 4.03
N MET A 53 1.23 -13.65 3.98
CA MET A 53 1.40 -12.87 2.76
C MET A 53 2.84 -12.38 2.68
N VAL A 54 3.55 -12.78 1.63
CA VAL A 54 4.96 -12.45 1.44
C VAL A 54 5.11 -11.55 0.21
N THR A 55 5.80 -10.43 0.37
CA THR A 55 6.19 -9.56 -0.74
C THR A 55 7.69 -9.58 -0.91
N VAL A 56 8.16 -9.86 -2.13
CA VAL A 56 9.58 -9.82 -2.48
C VAL A 56 9.89 -8.50 -3.17
N VAL A 57 10.83 -7.76 -2.60
CA VAL A 57 11.27 -6.45 -3.10
C VAL A 57 12.62 -6.60 -3.80
N ASP A 58 12.70 -6.18 -5.06
CA ASP A 58 13.96 -5.99 -5.78
C ASP A 58 14.60 -4.67 -5.33
N CYS A 59 15.53 -4.74 -4.38
CA CYS A 59 16.19 -3.55 -3.82
C CYS A 59 16.93 -2.73 -4.86
N PHE A 60 17.45 -3.36 -5.91
CA PHE A 60 18.21 -2.68 -6.96
C PHE A 60 17.33 -1.80 -7.86
N ASN A 61 16.13 -2.27 -8.20
CA ASN A 61 15.22 -1.55 -9.09
C ASN A 61 14.16 -0.73 -8.36
N PHE A 62 13.97 -0.92 -7.05
CA PHE A 62 12.85 -0.38 -6.30
C PHE A 62 12.60 1.11 -6.52
N PHE A 63 13.61 1.94 -6.32
CA PHE A 63 13.43 3.41 -6.44
C PHE A 63 13.12 3.86 -7.86
N LYS A 64 13.60 3.13 -8.87
CA LYS A 64 13.26 3.37 -10.26
C LYS A 64 11.80 3.03 -10.53
N ASP A 65 11.35 1.87 -10.08
CA ASP A 65 9.99 1.38 -10.32
C ASP A 65 8.98 2.19 -9.48
N PHE A 66 9.34 2.54 -8.26
CA PHE A 66 8.50 3.35 -7.38
C PHE A 66 8.38 4.82 -7.84
N GLY A 67 9.42 5.37 -8.44
CA GLY A 67 9.43 6.75 -8.97
C GLY A 67 8.74 6.90 -10.34
N THR A 68 8.27 5.81 -10.95
CA THR A 68 7.63 5.87 -12.27
C THR A 68 6.15 6.25 -12.18
N ALA A 69 5.66 6.93 -13.23
CA ALA A 69 4.22 7.11 -13.46
C ALA A 69 3.66 6.09 -14.47
N ASN A 70 4.48 5.12 -14.90
CA ASN A 70 4.10 4.16 -15.92
C ASN A 70 2.95 3.26 -15.44
N THR A 71 2.07 2.95 -16.38
CA THR A 71 1.00 1.97 -16.22
C THR A 71 1.46 0.57 -16.65
N LEU A 72 0.67 -0.45 -16.35
CA LEU A 72 0.92 -1.81 -16.81
C LEU A 72 0.90 -1.90 -18.35
N ALA A 73 0.01 -1.14 -18.99
CA ALA A 73 -0.05 -1.06 -20.47
C ALA A 73 1.25 -0.47 -21.05
N ASP A 74 1.80 0.60 -20.44
CA ASP A 74 3.03 1.24 -20.92
C ASP A 74 4.23 0.28 -20.93
N LEU A 75 4.27 -0.69 -20.03
CA LEU A 75 5.34 -1.67 -19.92
C LEU A 75 4.99 -3.04 -20.50
N ASN A 76 3.82 -3.19 -21.12
CA ASN A 76 3.31 -4.47 -21.64
C ASN A 76 3.27 -5.59 -20.56
N LEU A 77 2.96 -5.24 -19.34
CA LEU A 77 2.86 -6.16 -18.19
C LEU A 77 1.42 -6.51 -17.81
N GLY A 78 0.44 -5.74 -18.31
CA GLY A 78 -0.98 -5.94 -18.04
C GLY A 78 -1.57 -7.16 -18.75
N ASN A 79 -2.80 -7.51 -18.39
CA ASN A 79 -3.56 -8.59 -19.04
C ASN A 79 -3.99 -8.23 -20.47
N ASP A 80 -4.07 -6.94 -20.78
CA ASP A 80 -4.37 -6.39 -22.09
C ASP A 80 -3.72 -5.00 -22.26
N GLU A 81 -3.77 -4.48 -23.49
CA GLU A 81 -3.20 -3.17 -23.85
C GLU A 81 -3.94 -1.97 -23.23
N THR A 82 -5.05 -2.21 -22.53
CA THR A 82 -5.87 -1.18 -21.88
C THR A 82 -5.70 -1.14 -20.37
N ASP A 83 -4.81 -1.94 -19.81
CA ASP A 83 -4.56 -2.00 -18.36
C ASP A 83 -3.78 -0.75 -17.86
N ASN A 84 -4.54 0.27 -17.53
CA ASN A 84 -4.01 1.57 -17.09
C ASN A 84 -3.71 1.64 -15.58
N ARG A 85 -3.60 0.51 -14.88
CA ARG A 85 -3.21 0.52 -13.46
C ARG A 85 -1.76 0.96 -13.32
N PRO A 86 -1.46 2.00 -12.51
CA PRO A 86 -0.09 2.43 -12.27
C PRO A 86 0.67 1.38 -11.45
N ILE A 87 1.87 1.04 -11.89
CA ILE A 87 2.72 0.02 -11.24
C ILE A 87 3.01 0.39 -9.80
N VAL A 88 3.30 1.65 -9.53
CA VAL A 88 3.61 2.13 -8.19
C VAL A 88 2.47 1.89 -7.19
N ASN A 89 1.22 1.94 -7.63
CA ASN A 89 0.08 1.66 -6.75
C ASN A 89 0.03 0.18 -6.36
N LEU A 90 0.26 -0.72 -7.33
CA LEU A 90 0.31 -2.17 -7.07
C LEU A 90 1.46 -2.53 -6.14
N LEU A 91 2.65 -1.98 -6.38
CA LEU A 91 3.81 -2.18 -5.49
C LEU A 91 3.50 -1.70 -4.07
N THR A 92 2.87 -0.53 -3.94
CA THR A 92 2.50 0.02 -2.64
C THR A 92 1.47 -0.85 -1.92
N GLU A 93 0.44 -1.32 -2.60
CA GLU A 93 -0.57 -2.21 -2.04
C GLU A 93 0.04 -3.54 -1.58
N GLN A 94 0.95 -4.11 -2.38
CA GLN A 94 1.68 -5.32 -1.99
C GLN A 94 2.53 -5.12 -0.73
N LEU A 95 3.16 -3.96 -0.57
CA LEU A 95 3.92 -3.62 0.64
C LEU A 95 3.01 -3.40 1.85
N GLU A 96 1.94 -2.62 1.67
CA GLU A 96 1.00 -2.29 2.75
C GLU A 96 0.28 -3.53 3.31
N PHE A 97 0.09 -4.58 2.49
CA PHE A 97 -0.65 -5.79 2.85
C PHE A 97 0.22 -6.99 3.25
N ALA A 98 1.53 -6.89 3.15
CA ALA A 98 2.45 -7.98 3.46
C ALA A 98 2.59 -8.24 4.96
N ASN A 99 2.68 -9.52 5.35
CA ASN A 99 3.14 -9.91 6.69
C ASN A 99 4.66 -10.00 6.76
N VAL A 100 5.29 -10.47 5.67
CA VAL A 100 6.73 -10.60 5.54
C VAL A 100 7.18 -9.91 4.26
N ILE A 101 8.20 -9.08 4.36
CA ILE A 101 8.83 -8.39 3.24
C ILE A 101 10.26 -8.88 3.11
N VAL A 102 10.54 -9.53 1.98
CA VAL A 102 11.88 -10.02 1.64
C VAL A 102 12.58 -8.95 0.80
N LEU A 103 13.54 -8.26 1.40
CA LEU A 103 14.42 -7.32 0.72
C LEU A 103 15.51 -8.12 -0.01
N ASN A 104 15.28 -8.41 -1.30
CA ASN A 104 16.18 -9.23 -2.10
C ASN A 104 17.15 -8.37 -2.91
N LYS A 105 18.25 -8.97 -3.35
CA LYS A 105 19.36 -8.31 -4.08
C LYS A 105 20.07 -7.22 -3.25
N THR A 106 20.17 -7.42 -1.95
CA THR A 106 20.86 -6.49 -1.05
C THR A 106 22.36 -6.38 -1.37
N ASP A 107 22.92 -7.37 -2.04
CA ASP A 107 24.30 -7.41 -2.56
C ASP A 107 24.55 -6.41 -3.72
N LEU A 108 23.50 -5.92 -4.38
CA LEU A 108 23.62 -5.03 -5.54
C LEU A 108 23.53 -3.54 -5.21
N ILE A 109 23.26 -3.17 -3.97
CA ILE A 109 23.16 -1.79 -3.51
C ILE A 109 23.97 -1.56 -2.23
N GLU A 110 24.31 -0.29 -1.97
CA GLU A 110 25.04 0.05 -0.76
C GLU A 110 24.19 -0.19 0.51
N PRO A 111 24.79 -0.66 1.63
CA PRO A 111 24.06 -0.93 2.87
C PRO A 111 23.22 0.24 3.37
N LYS A 112 23.67 1.48 3.20
CA LYS A 112 22.90 2.67 3.56
C LYS A 112 21.59 2.81 2.77
N ASN A 113 21.58 2.37 1.50
CA ASN A 113 20.40 2.42 0.65
C ASN A 113 19.43 1.28 1.01
N VAL A 114 19.93 0.13 1.45
CA VAL A 114 19.09 -0.95 2.01
C VAL A 114 18.37 -0.43 3.26
N ALA A 115 19.10 0.21 4.17
CA ALA A 115 18.55 0.73 5.41
C ALA A 115 17.53 1.87 5.15
N LEU A 116 17.79 2.76 4.20
CA LEU A 116 16.83 3.78 3.76
C LEU A 116 15.54 3.15 3.21
N LEU A 117 15.69 2.15 2.34
CA LEU A 117 14.56 1.44 1.75
C LEU A 117 13.73 0.73 2.82
N GLU A 118 14.36 0.03 3.75
CA GLU A 118 13.68 -0.62 4.86
C GLU A 118 12.93 0.38 5.73
N ALA A 119 13.55 1.52 6.09
CA ALA A 119 12.90 2.57 6.88
C ALA A 119 11.68 3.15 6.15
N MET A 120 11.79 3.36 4.83
CA MET A 120 10.67 3.82 4.01
C MET A 120 9.51 2.81 4.00
N ILE A 121 9.80 1.54 3.73
CA ILE A 121 8.78 0.49 3.69
C ILE A 121 8.17 0.27 5.08
N LYS A 122 8.96 0.33 6.14
CA LYS A 122 8.49 0.23 7.52
C LYS A 122 7.51 1.35 7.90
N LYS A 123 7.63 2.52 7.27
CA LYS A 123 6.64 3.58 7.46
C LYS A 123 5.34 3.31 6.70
N LEU A 124 5.42 2.62 5.55
CA LEU A 124 4.23 2.17 4.80
C LEU A 124 3.52 0.99 5.49
N ASN A 125 4.29 0.07 6.07
CA ASN A 125 3.78 -1.10 6.78
C ASN A 125 4.64 -1.38 8.02
N PRO A 126 4.28 -0.78 9.18
CA PRO A 126 5.06 -0.94 10.41
C PRO A 126 4.96 -2.33 11.05
N ASP A 127 3.99 -3.14 10.66
CA ASP A 127 3.78 -4.48 11.22
C ASP A 127 4.50 -5.60 10.46
N ALA A 128 4.99 -5.31 9.25
CA ALA A 128 5.69 -6.29 8.45
C ALA A 128 7.02 -6.73 9.10
N GLN A 129 7.32 -8.01 8.98
CA GLN A 129 8.65 -8.55 9.30
C GLN A 129 9.57 -8.42 8.09
N PHE A 130 10.82 -8.01 8.30
CA PHE A 130 11.79 -7.81 7.23
C PHE A 130 12.82 -8.93 7.21
N ILE A 131 13.13 -9.44 6.02
CA ILE A 131 14.15 -10.43 5.77
C ILE A 131 15.06 -9.90 4.67
N HIS A 132 16.35 -9.80 4.95
CA HIS A 132 17.35 -9.44 3.93
C HIS A 132 17.80 -10.71 3.20
N ALA A 133 17.86 -10.64 1.88
CA ALA A 133 18.21 -11.78 1.05
C ALA A 133 19.14 -11.39 -0.11
N GLU A 134 19.96 -12.32 -0.48
CA GLU A 134 20.77 -12.32 -1.68
C GLU A 134 20.41 -13.57 -2.50
N PHE A 135 20.14 -13.39 -3.79
CA PHE A 135 19.74 -14.47 -4.70
C PHE A 135 18.51 -15.27 -4.22
N GLY A 136 17.59 -14.62 -3.49
CA GLY A 136 16.40 -15.26 -2.94
C GLY A 136 16.68 -16.28 -1.81
N LYS A 137 17.88 -16.31 -1.24
CA LYS A 137 18.26 -17.24 -0.20
C LYS A 137 17.73 -16.79 1.16
N ILE A 138 16.70 -17.44 1.65
CA ILE A 138 16.11 -17.24 2.98
C ILE A 138 15.91 -18.61 3.65
N ASP A 139 15.75 -18.60 4.97
CA ASP A 139 15.25 -19.79 5.67
C ASP A 139 13.75 -19.96 5.32
N PRO A 140 13.34 -21.10 4.73
CA PRO A 140 11.93 -21.35 4.43
C PRO A 140 11.01 -21.24 5.65
N LEU A 141 11.48 -21.54 6.85
CA LEU A 141 10.69 -21.43 8.07
C LEU A 141 10.36 -19.98 8.45
N SER A 142 11.05 -19.03 7.86
CA SER A 142 10.73 -17.61 8.06
C SER A 142 9.46 -17.14 7.34
N ILE A 143 8.97 -17.92 6.38
CA ILE A 143 7.77 -17.62 5.58
C ILE A 143 6.73 -18.74 5.60
N LEU A 144 7.07 -19.93 6.13
CA LEU A 144 6.17 -21.07 6.19
C LEU A 144 5.75 -21.35 7.63
N ASN A 145 4.47 -21.67 7.83
CA ASN A 145 3.85 -21.99 9.13
C ASN A 145 4.04 -20.89 10.18
N THR A 146 4.01 -19.64 9.74
CA THR A 146 4.24 -18.46 10.59
C THR A 146 3.00 -18.05 11.37
N LYS A 147 1.81 -18.32 10.82
CA LYS A 147 0.50 -17.92 11.36
C LYS A 147 0.37 -16.39 11.54
N LEU A 148 1.04 -15.64 10.67
CA LEU A 148 1.06 -14.18 10.74
C LEU A 148 -0.15 -13.52 10.11
N PHE A 149 -0.80 -14.22 9.16
CA PHE A 149 -1.90 -13.62 8.44
C PHE A 149 -3.17 -13.55 9.31
N ASP A 150 -3.73 -12.36 9.35
CA ASP A 150 -5.03 -12.05 9.94
C ASP A 150 -5.67 -10.99 9.04
N TYR A 151 -6.84 -11.31 8.47
CA TYR A 151 -7.46 -10.44 7.48
C TYR A 151 -7.83 -9.06 8.05
N GLU A 152 -8.40 -8.99 9.26
CA GLU A 152 -8.79 -7.73 9.90
C GLU A 152 -7.56 -6.87 10.22
N LYS A 153 -6.49 -7.50 10.71
CA LYS A 153 -5.23 -6.80 10.94
C LYS A 153 -4.57 -6.34 9.65
N ALA A 154 -4.62 -7.14 8.58
CA ALA A 154 -4.04 -6.79 7.30
C ALA A 154 -4.71 -5.56 6.69
N GLU A 155 -6.04 -5.44 6.77
CA GLU A 155 -6.77 -4.24 6.35
C GLU A 155 -6.37 -2.98 7.17
N GLN A 156 -5.99 -3.14 8.43
CA GLN A 156 -5.61 -2.05 9.34
C GLN A 156 -4.08 -1.83 9.44
N SER A 157 -3.27 -2.69 8.80
CA SER A 157 -1.80 -2.65 8.94
C SER A 157 -1.14 -1.47 8.24
N ALA A 158 -1.79 -0.90 7.23
CA ALA A 158 -1.24 0.21 6.49
C ALA A 158 -0.87 1.40 7.39
N GLY A 159 0.38 1.87 7.29
CA GLY A 159 0.93 2.92 8.15
C GLY A 159 0.11 4.20 8.17
N TRP A 160 -0.57 4.54 7.06
CA TRP A 160 -1.42 5.72 7.00
C TRP A 160 -2.66 5.63 7.91
N LEU A 161 -3.25 4.45 8.10
CA LEU A 161 -4.36 4.26 9.06
C LEU A 161 -3.89 4.51 10.49
N LYS A 162 -2.74 3.95 10.86
CA LYS A 162 -2.14 4.15 12.17
C LYS A 162 -1.78 5.61 12.44
N GLU A 163 -1.36 6.35 11.42
CA GLU A 163 -1.11 7.78 11.54
C GLU A 163 -2.40 8.58 11.74
N LEU A 164 -3.52 8.19 11.09
CA LEU A 164 -4.82 8.82 11.32
C LEU A 164 -5.33 8.65 12.76
N GLU A 165 -5.09 7.48 13.35
CA GLU A 165 -5.54 7.15 14.71
C GLU A 165 -4.75 7.87 15.79
N LYS A 166 -3.56 8.37 15.50
CA LYS A 166 -2.76 9.15 16.44
C LYS A 166 -3.42 10.52 16.69
N GLU A 167 -4.30 10.61 17.66
CA GLU A 167 -4.89 11.88 18.09
C GLU A 167 -3.85 12.75 18.80
N GLY A 168 -3.49 13.87 18.18
CA GLY A 168 -3.00 15.09 18.86
C GLY A 168 -1.62 15.08 19.52
N ASN A 169 -0.96 13.96 19.74
CA ASN A 169 0.37 13.87 20.31
C ASN A 169 1.41 13.48 19.25
N HIS A 170 1.89 14.48 18.52
CA HIS A 170 3.16 14.34 17.81
C HIS A 170 4.31 14.24 18.85
N ALA A 171 4.55 13.04 19.37
CA ALA A 171 5.87 12.74 19.83
C ALA A 171 6.80 12.84 18.61
N PRO A 172 7.91 13.57 18.64
CA PRO A 172 8.86 13.56 17.54
C PRO A 172 9.36 12.12 17.44
N GLU A 173 8.79 11.36 16.49
CA GLU A 173 9.41 10.12 16.06
C GLU A 173 10.78 10.52 15.56
N THR A 174 11.81 9.81 16.01
CA THR A 174 13.15 9.95 15.48
C THR A 174 13.04 9.75 13.97
N GLU A 175 13.21 10.82 13.20
CA GLU A 175 13.14 10.80 11.75
C GLU A 175 14.35 10.04 11.23
N GLU A 176 14.24 8.71 11.19
CA GLU A 176 15.30 7.86 10.69
C GLU A 176 15.40 8.07 9.18
N TYR A 177 16.57 8.43 8.70
CA TYR A 177 16.83 8.73 7.29
C TYR A 177 15.97 9.85 6.67
N GLY A 178 15.46 10.79 7.48
CA GLY A 178 14.58 11.86 7.01
C GLY A 178 13.15 11.42 6.65
N ILE A 179 12.79 10.15 6.89
CA ILE A 179 11.44 9.65 6.64
C ILE A 179 10.50 10.12 7.74
N SER A 180 9.45 10.80 7.33
CA SER A 180 8.49 11.38 8.26
C SER A 180 7.05 11.28 7.75
N SER A 181 6.08 11.57 8.62
CA SER A 181 4.67 11.66 8.28
C SER A 181 4.01 12.87 8.93
N PHE A 182 2.91 13.33 8.33
CA PHE A 182 1.98 14.26 8.95
C PHE A 182 0.57 13.99 8.47
N VAL A 183 -0.42 14.46 9.24
CA VAL A 183 -1.84 14.38 8.90
C VAL A 183 -2.36 15.78 8.64
N PHE A 184 -2.83 16.02 7.42
CA PHE A 184 -3.56 17.23 7.06
C PHE A 184 -5.04 17.06 7.44
N ARG A 185 -5.57 17.99 8.21
CA ARG A 185 -6.99 18.04 8.61
C ARG A 185 -7.60 19.38 8.29
N SER A 186 -8.78 19.37 7.68
CA SER A 186 -9.54 20.59 7.38
C SER A 186 -11.03 20.30 7.28
N GLU A 187 -11.85 21.23 7.71
CA GLU A 187 -13.31 21.21 7.52
C GLU A 187 -13.73 21.85 6.19
N LYS A 188 -12.80 22.45 5.44
CA LYS A 188 -13.08 23.11 4.17
C LYS A 188 -12.94 22.13 3.01
N PRO A 189 -13.86 22.16 2.02
CA PRO A 189 -13.73 21.33 0.82
C PRO A 189 -12.57 21.76 -0.06
N PHE A 190 -12.06 20.81 -0.84
CA PHE A 190 -11.16 21.15 -1.93
C PHE A 190 -11.95 21.68 -3.14
N HIS A 191 -11.36 22.66 -3.81
CA HIS A 191 -11.86 23.13 -5.10
C HIS A 191 -11.33 22.19 -6.20
N PRO A 192 -12.19 21.54 -7.02
CA PRO A 192 -11.76 20.50 -7.96
C PRO A 192 -10.63 20.91 -8.88
N GLU A 193 -10.76 22.09 -9.52
CA GLU A 193 -9.77 22.59 -10.48
C GLU A 193 -8.45 22.96 -9.80
N ARG A 194 -8.49 23.55 -8.60
CA ARG A 194 -7.29 23.91 -7.85
C ARG A 194 -6.57 22.66 -7.36
N LEU A 195 -7.30 21.64 -6.90
CA LEU A 195 -6.76 20.35 -6.50
C LEU A 195 -6.04 19.67 -7.67
N PHE A 196 -6.68 19.66 -8.85
CA PHE A 196 -6.10 19.10 -10.05
C PHE A 196 -4.80 19.83 -10.46
N ASN A 197 -4.80 21.16 -10.49
CA ASN A 197 -3.63 21.95 -10.83
C ASN A 197 -2.51 21.78 -9.80
N TYR A 198 -2.85 21.73 -8.50
CA TYR A 198 -1.87 21.49 -7.45
C TYR A 198 -1.17 20.16 -7.64
N PHE A 199 -1.91 19.10 -7.90
CA PHE A 199 -1.32 17.76 -8.08
C PHE A 199 -0.42 17.70 -9.32
N ASN A 200 -0.86 18.24 -10.44
CA ASN A 200 -0.10 18.12 -11.68
C ASN A 200 1.12 19.05 -11.76
N GLU A 201 1.07 20.21 -11.10
CA GLU A 201 2.11 21.22 -11.28
C GLU A 201 2.99 21.44 -10.05
N ARG A 202 2.51 21.11 -8.85
CA ARG A 202 3.12 21.57 -7.59
C ARG A 202 3.20 20.51 -6.51
N PHE A 203 2.73 19.31 -6.77
CA PHE A 203 2.77 18.24 -5.78
C PHE A 203 4.24 17.91 -5.43
N PRO A 204 4.61 17.83 -4.14
CA PRO A 204 6.01 17.67 -3.75
C PRO A 204 6.56 16.28 -4.09
N ASN A 205 7.71 16.24 -4.74
CA ASN A 205 8.42 15.00 -5.03
C ASN A 205 8.97 14.30 -3.77
N THR A 206 8.97 14.99 -2.62
CA THR A 206 9.34 14.45 -1.31
C THR A 206 8.27 13.56 -0.72
N VAL A 207 7.03 13.65 -1.22
CA VAL A 207 5.92 12.79 -0.77
C VAL A 207 5.99 11.45 -1.49
N ILE A 208 6.20 10.39 -0.72
CA ILE A 208 6.27 9.01 -1.19
C ILE A 208 4.87 8.41 -1.30
N ARG A 209 4.05 8.63 -0.27
CA ARG A 209 2.70 8.11 -0.15
C ARG A 209 1.80 9.14 0.50
N SER A 210 0.60 9.32 -0.04
CA SER A 210 -0.47 9.98 0.70
C SER A 210 -1.80 9.26 0.50
N LYS A 211 -2.58 9.16 1.58
CA LYS A 211 -3.87 8.46 1.56
C LYS A 211 -4.81 9.05 2.62
N GLY A 212 -6.10 8.94 2.37
CA GLY A 212 -7.11 9.37 3.34
C GLY A 212 -8.42 9.76 2.69
N PHE A 213 -9.24 10.49 3.44
CA PHE A 213 -10.56 10.90 3.00
C PHE A 213 -10.61 12.41 2.73
N PHE A 214 -11.32 12.78 1.69
CA PHE A 214 -11.54 14.19 1.32
C PHE A 214 -12.90 14.39 0.69
N TRP A 215 -13.28 15.64 0.52
CA TRP A 215 -14.49 16.04 -0.18
C TRP A 215 -14.27 17.29 -1.04
N LEU A 216 -15.11 17.42 -2.07
CA LEU A 216 -15.03 18.47 -3.05
C LEU A 216 -16.16 19.46 -2.87
N ALA A 217 -15.90 20.74 -3.07
CA ALA A 217 -16.93 21.78 -3.04
C ALA A 217 -18.06 21.56 -4.04
N SER A 218 -17.79 20.87 -5.15
CA SER A 218 -18.77 20.49 -6.17
C SER A 218 -19.64 19.29 -5.81
N ARG A 219 -19.26 18.53 -4.75
CA ARG A 219 -19.95 17.32 -4.30
C ARG A 219 -19.94 17.23 -2.77
N PRO A 220 -20.68 18.14 -2.09
CA PRO A 220 -20.55 18.32 -0.63
C PRO A 220 -20.97 17.11 0.18
N ASP A 221 -21.86 16.27 -0.34
CA ASP A 221 -22.41 15.11 0.36
C ASP A 221 -21.58 13.82 0.15
N GLU A 222 -20.61 13.87 -0.78
CA GLU A 222 -19.82 12.70 -1.14
C GLU A 222 -18.47 12.68 -0.42
N ALA A 223 -18.14 11.54 0.18
CA ALA A 223 -16.79 11.23 0.62
C ALA A 223 -16.00 10.61 -0.53
N GLN A 224 -14.76 11.05 -0.69
CA GLN A 224 -13.81 10.51 -1.65
C GLN A 224 -12.61 9.94 -0.91
N VAL A 225 -12.06 8.83 -1.39
CA VAL A 225 -10.76 8.30 -0.96
C VAL A 225 -9.67 8.85 -1.88
N TRP A 226 -8.67 9.45 -1.28
CA TRP A 226 -7.43 9.86 -1.93
C TRP A 226 -6.40 8.74 -1.79
N SER A 227 -5.72 8.37 -2.86
CA SER A 227 -4.66 7.38 -2.87
C SER A 227 -3.56 7.82 -3.83
N GLN A 228 -2.46 8.38 -3.30
CA GLN A 228 -1.31 8.78 -4.09
C GLN A 228 -0.10 7.91 -3.70
N ALA A 229 0.62 7.43 -4.70
CA ALA A 229 1.91 6.75 -4.53
C ALA A 229 2.84 7.18 -5.67
N GLY A 230 4.08 7.57 -5.35
CA GLY A 230 5.01 8.13 -6.34
C GLY A 230 4.37 9.25 -7.16
N GLY A 231 4.47 9.16 -8.48
CA GLY A 231 3.86 10.14 -9.41
C GLY A 231 2.39 9.91 -9.74
N SER A 232 1.71 8.95 -9.12
CA SER A 232 0.33 8.57 -9.45
C SER A 232 -0.64 8.99 -8.36
N LEU A 233 -1.77 9.61 -8.77
CA LEU A 233 -2.91 9.89 -7.89
C LEU A 233 -4.15 9.17 -8.41
N ARG A 234 -4.82 8.45 -7.52
CA ARG A 234 -6.17 7.92 -7.72
C ARG A 234 -7.09 8.50 -6.67
N TYR A 235 -8.34 8.72 -7.03
CA TYR A 235 -9.42 9.01 -6.07
C TYR A 235 -10.68 8.27 -6.47
N GLU A 236 -11.42 7.81 -5.48
CA GLU A 236 -12.58 6.97 -5.67
C GLU A 236 -13.71 7.42 -4.74
N TYR A 237 -14.94 7.22 -5.19
CA TYR A 237 -16.11 7.47 -4.35
C TYR A 237 -16.16 6.47 -3.18
N ALA A 238 -16.25 6.98 -1.96
CA ALA A 238 -16.28 6.18 -0.72
C ALA A 238 -17.66 6.10 -0.06
N GLY A 239 -18.66 6.79 -0.60
CA GLY A 239 -19.99 6.85 -0.01
C GLY A 239 -20.40 8.28 0.38
N HIS A 240 -21.41 8.38 1.22
CA HIS A 240 -21.88 9.66 1.77
C HIS A 240 -21.35 9.84 3.19
N TRP A 241 -21.10 11.09 3.56
CA TRP A 241 -20.72 11.41 4.93
C TRP A 241 -21.83 11.05 5.92
N ALA A 242 -21.51 10.24 6.90
CA ALA A 242 -22.44 9.93 8.02
C ALA A 242 -22.45 11.03 9.10
N LYS A 243 -21.43 11.89 9.09
CA LYS A 243 -21.23 13.04 9.99
C LYS A 243 -20.77 14.23 9.17
N GLU A 244 -20.34 15.30 9.82
CA GLU A 244 -19.76 16.47 9.15
C GLU A 244 -18.59 16.07 8.26
N ALA A 245 -18.59 16.60 7.03
CA ALA A 245 -17.55 16.33 6.06
C ALA A 245 -16.23 16.97 6.48
N LYS A 246 -15.13 16.22 6.36
CA LYS A 246 -13.79 16.70 6.71
C LYS A 246 -12.72 16.12 5.79
N GLN A 247 -11.63 16.85 5.66
CA GLN A 247 -10.41 16.37 5.03
C GLN A 247 -9.55 15.68 6.09
N GLU A 248 -9.13 14.47 5.84
CA GLU A 248 -8.16 13.74 6.67
C GLU A 248 -7.21 12.99 5.73
N LEU A 249 -6.08 13.62 5.42
CA LEU A 249 -5.07 13.07 4.52
C LEU A 249 -3.75 12.87 5.26
N VAL A 250 -3.23 11.66 5.21
CA VAL A 250 -1.89 11.32 5.71
C VAL A 250 -0.90 11.48 4.58
N PHE A 251 0.23 12.10 4.86
CA PHE A 251 1.37 12.23 3.98
C PHE A 251 2.57 11.54 4.62
N ILE A 252 3.23 10.68 3.87
CA ILE A 252 4.48 10.01 4.23
C ILE A 252 5.52 10.40 3.19
N GLY A 253 6.70 10.82 3.59
CA GLY A 253 7.73 11.23 2.66
C GLY A 253 9.09 11.39 3.29
N GLN A 254 10.07 11.72 2.46
CA GLN A 254 11.45 11.94 2.86
C GLN A 254 11.77 13.43 2.81
N ASP A 255 12.45 13.94 3.85
CA ASP A 255 12.89 15.33 3.94
C ASP A 255 11.76 16.36 3.71
N MET A 256 10.52 16.02 4.14
CA MET A 256 9.37 16.90 4.00
C MET A 256 9.45 18.12 4.93
N ASP A 257 9.21 19.32 4.40
CA ASP A 257 8.90 20.49 5.22
C ASP A 257 7.40 20.47 5.59
N LYS A 258 7.08 19.77 6.69
CA LYS A 258 5.70 19.54 7.16
C LYS A 258 4.85 20.81 7.19
N ARG A 259 5.40 21.93 7.71
CA ARG A 259 4.67 23.21 7.81
C ARG A 259 4.37 23.81 6.45
N SER A 260 5.36 23.73 5.53
CA SER A 260 5.21 24.25 4.17
C SER A 260 4.21 23.39 3.40
N GLU A 261 4.28 22.07 3.50
CA GLU A 261 3.39 21.16 2.78
C GLU A 261 1.96 21.23 3.29
N GLU A 262 1.73 21.21 4.60
CA GLU A 262 0.40 21.39 5.19
C GLU A 262 -0.25 22.71 4.77
N ARG A 263 0.55 23.80 4.78
CA ARG A 263 0.08 25.11 4.31
C ARG A 263 -0.23 25.13 2.81
N ARG A 264 0.54 24.43 1.98
CA ARG A 264 0.30 24.33 0.55
C ARG A 264 -0.99 23.59 0.24
N VAL A 265 -1.17 22.38 0.81
CA VAL A 265 -2.42 21.61 0.66
C VAL A 265 -3.62 22.45 1.08
N GLY A 266 -3.57 23.13 2.23
CA GLY A 266 -4.68 23.93 2.75
C GLY A 266 -4.98 25.24 2.01
N LYS A 267 -4.01 25.81 1.26
CA LYS A 267 -4.20 27.08 0.55
C LYS A 267 -4.39 26.91 -0.94
N GLU A 268 -3.76 25.89 -1.53
CA GLU A 268 -3.73 25.72 -2.98
C GLU A 268 -4.84 24.79 -3.48
N CYS A 269 -5.35 23.91 -2.66
CA CYS A 269 -6.51 23.08 -2.98
C CYS A 269 -7.82 23.63 -2.42
#